data_5fdf7c4bdb7aa240c2889799e32fd3c4
#
_entry.id   5fdf7c4bdb7aa240c2889799e32fd3c4
#
_cell.length_a   1.000
_cell.length_b   1.000
_cell.length_c   1.000
_cell.angle_alpha   90.00
_cell.angle_beta   90.00
_cell.angle_gamma   90.00
#
_symmetry.space_group_name_H-M   'P 1'
#
loop_
_entity.id
_entity.type
_entity.pdbx_description
1 polymer ?
#
loop_
_entity_poly.entity_id
_entity_poly.type
_entity_poly.pdbx_seq_one_letter_code
_entity_poly.pdbx_strand_id
1 'polypeptide(L)'
;MSGTDPRPVRRRTFVLGSAAAAGAAALAGPLAPHASAASFGWSDDGSNYVVDTGAGLVFKVSKTNGDLTSLVHRGTEYQGYGGKNSHIESGLGTSTVTVRQSGSTILISVAYGTLRHYYAARSGENNIYLWTCKADSSVTATRYIVRVKAGKFLNDEPDSYTYAPTTIEASDVFEKSDGQTRSKHYSKRRVIDYDYIGWTTGSVGLWVVRSNHEKASGGPFYRSLLRHQSADGGGLYEILYYGENQTEAERYGLQGPYVIAFTDGGAPSSSLYHDNLTTPWADSLGISGYVPDSGRGRVAGVGIAGRDAAYAYTVGLANSTAQYWGSARSSDGYFSIPRVLPGTYALTVYKGELAVYTGSVTVSAGSTTTLNTITVPSSNDPGNASAIWRIGTWDGTPSGFKNADLMTYAHPSDVRAASWTGNVVIGSGSETSAFPCYLWKDVNSGLTVYFRLTAAQAAAAHTLRIGVTTAYANGRPQVTVNNWTSSIPSPPTQPSTRSLTVGSYRGNNHTFTYNVPAGAWLTDTSQYNVLKINVVSGSGTTGYLSAGTAIDAIDLLA
;
A
#
# COMPACT_ATOMS: atom_id res chain seq x y z
N MET A 1 -9.60 39.45 -9.12
CA MET A 1 -10.64 39.71 -8.11
C MET A 1 -11.30 38.40 -7.74
N SER A 2 -11.48 38.22 -6.47
CA SER A 2 -12.07 37.11 -5.69
C SER A 2 -11.26 35.81 -5.65
N GLY A 3 -10.48 35.76 -4.59
CA GLY A 3 -9.90 34.55 -4.06
C GLY A 3 -10.92 33.74 -3.28
N THR A 4 -10.73 32.44 -3.20
CA THR A 4 -11.35 31.56 -2.22
C THR A 4 -10.28 30.79 -1.49
N ASP A 5 -10.15 31.15 -0.23
CA ASP A 5 -9.32 30.60 0.84
C ASP A 5 -9.81 29.20 1.26
N PRO A 6 -8.96 28.19 1.42
CA PRO A 6 -9.35 26.91 2.01
C PRO A 6 -9.29 27.00 3.55
N ARG A 7 -10.45 26.90 4.18
CA ARG A 7 -10.59 26.93 5.64
C ARG A 7 -10.15 25.62 6.28
N PRO A 8 -9.50 25.67 7.46
CA PRO A 8 -9.11 24.47 8.20
C PRO A 8 -10.31 23.82 8.92
N VAL A 9 -10.32 22.51 8.94
CA VAL A 9 -11.32 21.69 9.64
C VAL A 9 -11.15 21.87 11.15
N ARG A 10 -12.14 22.44 11.80
CA ARG A 10 -12.21 22.60 13.26
C ARG A 10 -12.53 21.27 13.94
N ARG A 11 -11.70 20.87 14.89
CA ARG A 11 -12.00 19.85 15.90
C ARG A 11 -13.23 20.32 16.72
N ARG A 12 -14.29 19.51 16.78
CA ARG A 12 -15.40 19.70 17.69
C ARG A 12 -15.11 18.98 19.00
N THR A 13 -14.96 19.77 20.04
CA THR A 13 -14.96 19.34 21.44
C THR A 13 -16.41 19.09 21.85
N PHE A 14 -16.73 17.90 22.33
CA PHE A 14 -18.01 17.61 22.93
C PHE A 14 -17.95 17.93 24.43
N VAL A 15 -18.81 18.84 24.86
CA VAL A 15 -19.07 19.17 26.26
C VAL A 15 -20.17 18.25 26.77
N LEU A 16 -19.91 17.51 27.83
CA LEU A 16 -20.89 16.74 28.59
C LEU A 16 -21.78 17.69 29.40
N GLY A 17 -23.05 17.72 29.05
CA GLY A 17 -24.08 18.35 29.87
C GLY A 17 -24.87 17.29 30.61
N SER A 18 -24.85 17.38 31.95
CA SER A 18 -25.68 16.59 32.87
C SER A 18 -27.08 17.18 32.91
N ALA A 19 -28.12 16.36 32.77
CA ALA A 19 -29.49 16.74 33.14
C ALA A 19 -30.22 15.59 33.84
N ALA A 20 -30.95 15.98 34.82
CA ALA A 20 -31.51 15.20 35.92
C ALA A 20 -32.75 14.35 35.58
N ALA A 21 -32.99 13.39 36.45
CA ALA A 21 -34.06 12.42 36.45
C ALA A 21 -35.47 13.03 36.63
N ALA A 22 -36.45 12.46 35.94
CA ALA A 22 -37.86 12.46 36.38
C ALA A 22 -38.43 11.08 36.01
N GLY A 23 -39.01 10.44 37.00
CA GLY A 23 -39.55 9.09 36.92
C GLY A 23 -40.91 9.01 36.20
N ALA A 24 -41.15 7.85 35.57
CA ALA A 24 -42.50 7.41 35.20
C ALA A 24 -42.59 5.87 35.32
N ALA A 25 -43.75 5.45 35.78
CA ALA A 25 -44.07 4.11 36.25
C ALA A 25 -44.00 3.00 35.21
N ALA A 26 -43.67 1.82 35.70
CA ALA A 26 -43.58 0.56 34.97
C ALA A 26 -44.94 0.07 34.45
N LEU A 27 -44.96 -0.30 33.17
CA LEU A 27 -45.86 -1.31 32.62
C LEU A 27 -45.00 -2.54 32.32
N ALA A 28 -45.17 -3.59 33.11
CA ALA A 28 -44.53 -4.88 32.90
C ALA A 28 -45.16 -5.59 31.70
N GLY A 29 -44.51 -5.49 30.52
CA GLY A 29 -44.71 -6.43 29.42
C GLY A 29 -43.91 -7.72 29.68
N PRO A 30 -44.27 -8.85 29.04
CA PRO A 30 -43.56 -10.11 29.25
C PRO A 30 -42.09 -9.97 28.86
N LEU A 31 -41.21 -10.25 29.83
CA LEU A 31 -39.76 -10.33 29.58
C LEU A 31 -39.50 -11.34 28.48
N ALA A 32 -39.03 -10.87 27.35
CA ALA A 32 -38.38 -11.76 26.36
C ALA A 32 -37.29 -12.58 27.10
N PRO A 33 -37.15 -13.88 26.78
CA PRO A 33 -36.15 -14.68 27.43
C PRO A 33 -34.79 -14.01 27.22
N HIS A 34 -34.12 -13.68 28.30
CA HIS A 34 -32.74 -13.24 28.28
C HIS A 34 -31.96 -14.34 27.56
N ALA A 35 -31.44 -14.03 26.35
CA ALA A 35 -30.43 -14.90 25.74
C ALA A 35 -29.35 -15.14 26.80
N SER A 36 -29.17 -16.39 27.22
CA SER A 36 -28.07 -16.79 28.07
C SER A 36 -26.81 -16.15 27.53
N ALA A 37 -26.08 -15.38 28.35
CA ALA A 37 -24.83 -14.81 27.93
C ALA A 37 -23.96 -15.96 27.40
N ALA A 38 -23.64 -15.91 26.11
CA ALA A 38 -22.82 -16.93 25.48
C ALA A 38 -21.51 -17.04 26.27
N SER A 39 -21.14 -18.25 26.69
CA SER A 39 -19.94 -18.45 27.51
C SER A 39 -18.75 -18.61 26.60
N PHE A 40 -17.66 -17.88 26.87
CA PHE A 40 -16.39 -18.08 26.19
C PHE A 40 -15.96 -19.54 26.22
N GLY A 41 -15.69 -20.11 25.05
CA GLY A 41 -15.28 -21.49 24.95
C GLY A 41 -15.16 -21.99 23.52
N TRP A 42 -14.83 -23.26 23.38
CA TRP A 42 -14.83 -23.93 22.10
C TRP A 42 -15.51 -25.29 22.19
N SER A 43 -15.97 -25.78 21.05
CA SER A 43 -16.54 -27.13 20.89
C SER A 43 -16.11 -27.72 19.53
N ASP A 44 -16.32 -29.02 19.39
CA ASP A 44 -16.09 -29.77 18.14
C ASP A 44 -17.45 -30.19 17.56
N ASP A 45 -17.77 -29.73 16.35
CA ASP A 45 -19.02 -30.12 15.67
C ASP A 45 -18.82 -31.32 14.73
N GLY A 46 -17.66 -32.00 14.81
CA GLY A 46 -17.27 -33.11 13.96
C GLY A 46 -16.39 -32.68 12.78
N SER A 47 -16.75 -31.61 12.11
CA SER A 47 -16.02 -31.07 10.94
C SER A 47 -15.19 -29.84 11.26
N ASN A 48 -15.58 -29.08 12.28
CA ASN A 48 -14.96 -27.81 12.62
C ASN A 48 -14.70 -27.69 14.12
N TYR A 49 -13.72 -26.89 14.48
CA TYR A 49 -13.64 -26.28 15.80
C TYR A 49 -14.49 -25.01 15.81
N VAL A 50 -15.44 -24.95 16.73
CA VAL A 50 -16.36 -23.83 16.91
C VAL A 50 -15.90 -23.02 18.11
N VAL A 51 -15.65 -21.74 17.94
CA VAL A 51 -15.20 -20.84 19.00
C VAL A 51 -16.26 -19.78 19.25
N ASP A 52 -16.70 -19.64 20.50
CA ASP A 52 -17.55 -18.55 20.98
C ASP A 52 -16.71 -17.60 21.83
N THR A 53 -16.64 -16.34 21.46
CA THR A 53 -15.86 -15.33 22.19
C THR A 53 -16.55 -14.81 23.45
N GLY A 54 -17.82 -15.14 23.65
CA GLY A 54 -18.64 -14.60 24.74
C GLY A 54 -19.05 -13.12 24.55
N ALA A 55 -18.67 -12.52 23.42
CA ALA A 55 -18.96 -11.11 23.09
C ALA A 55 -19.92 -10.96 21.89
N GLY A 56 -20.44 -12.08 21.38
CA GLY A 56 -21.35 -12.12 20.25
C GLY A 56 -20.70 -12.53 18.92
N LEU A 57 -19.40 -12.80 18.89
CA LEU A 57 -18.71 -13.38 17.76
C LEU A 57 -18.54 -14.90 17.97
N VAL A 58 -19.06 -15.67 17.04
CA VAL A 58 -18.86 -17.13 16.94
C VAL A 58 -18.27 -17.44 15.57
N PHE A 59 -17.18 -18.22 15.54
CA PHE A 59 -16.56 -18.59 14.28
C PHE A 59 -16.19 -20.07 14.25
N LYS A 60 -16.06 -20.63 13.04
CA LYS A 60 -15.71 -22.02 12.83
C LYS A 60 -14.48 -22.15 11.96
N VAL A 61 -13.59 -23.04 12.34
CA VAL A 61 -12.39 -23.40 11.56
C VAL A 61 -12.42 -24.88 11.22
N SER A 62 -12.30 -25.18 9.92
CA SER A 62 -12.28 -26.53 9.38
C SER A 62 -11.14 -27.35 9.97
N LYS A 63 -11.44 -28.56 10.46
CA LYS A 63 -10.46 -29.54 10.94
C LYS A 63 -9.66 -30.18 9.81
N THR A 64 -10.14 -30.06 8.57
CA THR A 64 -9.50 -30.69 7.39
C THR A 64 -8.40 -29.83 6.79
N ASN A 65 -8.62 -28.50 6.68
CA ASN A 65 -7.73 -27.62 5.94
C ASN A 65 -7.45 -26.27 6.64
N GLY A 66 -8.05 -26.02 7.80
CA GLY A 66 -7.84 -24.78 8.54
C GLY A 66 -8.54 -23.55 7.98
N ASP A 67 -9.42 -23.69 6.99
CA ASP A 67 -10.24 -22.59 6.50
C ASP A 67 -11.23 -22.12 7.55
N LEU A 68 -11.50 -20.82 7.61
CA LEU A 68 -12.57 -20.25 8.41
C LEU A 68 -13.88 -20.41 7.64
N THR A 69 -14.75 -21.30 8.14
CA THR A 69 -15.97 -21.77 7.44
C THR A 69 -17.24 -21.05 7.86
N SER A 70 -17.21 -20.34 9.01
CA SER A 70 -18.35 -19.56 9.51
C SER A 70 -17.83 -18.37 10.32
N LEU A 71 -18.54 -17.25 10.22
CA LEU A 71 -18.22 -16.00 10.88
C LEU A 71 -19.53 -15.32 11.29
N VAL A 72 -20.06 -15.72 12.44
CA VAL A 72 -21.34 -15.25 12.96
C VAL A 72 -21.10 -14.13 13.96
N HIS A 73 -21.65 -12.96 13.73
CA HIS A 73 -21.67 -11.87 14.67
C HIS A 73 -23.12 -11.51 15.03
N ARG A 74 -23.46 -11.59 16.32
CA ARG A 74 -24.81 -11.32 16.85
C ARG A 74 -25.90 -12.07 16.07
N GLY A 75 -25.67 -13.37 15.83
CA GLY A 75 -26.61 -14.26 15.15
C GLY A 75 -26.66 -14.13 13.62
N THR A 76 -25.87 -13.24 13.03
CA THR A 76 -25.80 -13.05 11.58
C THR A 76 -24.54 -13.65 11.01
N GLU A 77 -24.69 -14.54 10.00
CA GLU A 77 -23.55 -15.13 9.26
C GLU A 77 -23.03 -14.17 8.20
N TYR A 78 -21.73 -13.89 8.25
CA TYR A 78 -21.00 -13.03 7.32
C TYR A 78 -20.05 -13.78 6.38
N GLN A 79 -19.70 -15.04 6.71
CA GLN A 79 -18.81 -15.85 5.90
C GLN A 79 -19.50 -16.31 4.62
N GLY A 80 -18.76 -16.32 3.52
CA GLY A 80 -19.16 -16.92 2.24
C GLY A 80 -19.04 -15.95 1.06
N TYR A 81 -18.34 -16.42 0.02
CA TYR A 81 -18.21 -15.71 -1.25
C TYR A 81 -18.06 -16.74 -2.37
N GLY A 82 -19.07 -16.85 -3.22
CA GLY A 82 -19.02 -17.82 -4.33
C GLY A 82 -18.76 -19.27 -3.89
N GLY A 83 -19.28 -19.66 -2.71
CA GLY A 83 -19.06 -20.99 -2.14
C GLY A 83 -17.68 -21.22 -1.52
N LYS A 84 -16.85 -20.16 -1.39
CA LYS A 84 -15.49 -20.25 -0.81
C LYS A 84 -15.48 -19.82 0.65
N ASN A 85 -14.61 -20.46 1.42
CA ASN A 85 -14.29 -20.09 2.79
C ASN A 85 -13.19 -19.03 2.87
N SER A 86 -13.00 -18.40 4.03
CA SER A 86 -11.84 -17.54 4.27
C SER A 86 -10.60 -18.41 4.48
N HIS A 87 -9.48 -18.06 3.85
CA HIS A 87 -8.33 -18.96 3.74
C HIS A 87 -7.00 -18.24 3.50
N ILE A 88 -5.92 -18.97 3.72
CA ILE A 88 -4.58 -18.62 3.25
C ILE A 88 -4.45 -19.03 1.78
N GLU A 89 -3.77 -18.21 0.98
CA GLU A 89 -3.47 -18.41 -0.44
C GLU A 89 -4.77 -18.61 -1.26
N SER A 90 -5.00 -19.79 -1.79
CA SER A 90 -6.24 -20.21 -2.48
C SER A 90 -6.89 -21.40 -1.77
N GLY A 91 -6.51 -21.67 -0.51
CA GLY A 91 -6.81 -22.83 0.30
C GLY A 91 -5.58 -23.73 0.43
N LEU A 92 -5.27 -24.16 1.66
CA LEU A 92 -4.06 -24.92 1.93
C LEU A 92 -4.15 -26.42 1.55
N GLY A 93 -5.37 -26.96 1.40
CA GLY A 93 -5.57 -28.40 1.29
C GLY A 93 -5.51 -29.10 2.65
N THR A 94 -5.33 -30.42 2.65
CA THR A 94 -5.33 -31.21 3.90
C THR A 94 -4.21 -30.77 4.84
N SER A 95 -4.60 -30.38 6.04
CA SER A 95 -3.72 -29.79 7.06
C SER A 95 -3.93 -30.50 8.40
N THR A 96 -2.95 -30.40 9.28
CA THR A 96 -3.14 -30.78 10.70
C THR A 96 -3.68 -29.58 11.46
N VAL A 97 -4.90 -29.68 11.99
CA VAL A 97 -5.57 -28.62 12.72
C VAL A 97 -5.80 -29.04 14.16
N THR A 98 -5.39 -28.22 15.10
CA THR A 98 -5.53 -28.48 16.55
C THR A 98 -6.08 -27.26 17.26
N VAL A 99 -6.78 -27.50 18.38
CA VAL A 99 -7.31 -26.43 19.23
C VAL A 99 -6.82 -26.63 20.66
N ARG A 100 -6.58 -25.54 21.35
CA ARG A 100 -6.34 -25.51 22.80
C ARG A 100 -6.87 -24.23 23.43
N GLN A 101 -7.22 -24.34 24.69
CA GLN A 101 -7.59 -23.20 25.51
C GLN A 101 -6.63 -23.04 26.68
N SER A 102 -6.21 -21.82 26.93
CA SER A 102 -5.39 -21.44 28.07
C SER A 102 -6.00 -20.18 28.71
N GLY A 103 -6.62 -20.38 29.86
CA GLY A 103 -7.33 -19.29 30.55
C GLY A 103 -8.40 -18.63 29.66
N SER A 104 -8.26 -17.34 29.46
CA SER A 104 -9.15 -16.50 28.63
C SER A 104 -8.78 -16.48 27.14
N THR A 105 -7.93 -17.39 26.67
CA THR A 105 -7.50 -17.43 25.27
C THR A 105 -7.69 -18.81 24.66
N ILE A 106 -8.27 -18.87 23.47
CA ILE A 106 -8.34 -20.08 22.62
C ILE A 106 -7.40 -19.88 21.45
N LEU A 107 -6.60 -20.90 21.14
CA LEU A 107 -5.72 -20.94 19.98
C LEU A 107 -6.05 -22.15 19.10
N ILE A 108 -6.33 -21.91 17.83
CA ILE A 108 -6.38 -22.92 16.78
C ILE A 108 -5.09 -22.82 15.98
N SER A 109 -4.40 -23.93 15.79
CA SER A 109 -3.15 -24.03 15.04
C SER A 109 -3.37 -24.90 13.80
N VAL A 110 -2.96 -24.40 12.65
CA VAL A 110 -3.01 -25.07 11.35
C VAL A 110 -1.59 -25.30 10.86
N ALA A 111 -1.27 -26.56 10.54
CA ALA A 111 0.03 -26.94 10.00
C ALA A 111 -0.15 -27.55 8.60
N TYR A 112 0.47 -26.93 7.60
CA TYR A 112 0.51 -27.38 6.21
C TYR A 112 1.95 -27.35 5.72
N GLY A 113 2.56 -28.50 5.51
CA GLY A 113 3.99 -28.56 5.22
C GLY A 113 4.81 -27.79 6.26
N THR A 114 5.57 -26.82 5.79
CA THR A 114 6.37 -25.91 6.61
C THR A 114 5.60 -24.68 7.10
N LEU A 115 4.44 -24.36 6.50
CA LEU A 115 3.61 -23.22 6.90
C LEU A 115 2.85 -23.53 8.21
N ARG A 116 2.77 -22.53 9.07
CA ARG A 116 1.94 -22.53 10.29
C ARG A 116 1.03 -21.31 10.25
N HIS A 117 -0.26 -21.54 10.48
CA HIS A 117 -1.24 -20.48 10.62
C HIS A 117 -1.98 -20.62 11.94
N TYR A 118 -2.34 -19.49 12.53
CA TYR A 118 -2.94 -19.45 13.85
C TYR A 118 -4.14 -18.53 13.88
N TYR A 119 -5.19 -18.98 14.58
CA TYR A 119 -6.35 -18.18 14.96
C TYR A 119 -6.39 -18.14 16.50
N ALA A 120 -6.39 -16.96 17.08
CA ALA A 120 -6.59 -16.80 18.50
C ALA A 120 -7.81 -15.94 18.79
N ALA A 121 -8.59 -16.31 19.79
CA ALA A 121 -9.70 -15.54 20.32
C ALA A 121 -9.50 -15.32 21.82
N ARG A 122 -9.93 -14.14 22.27
CA ARG A 122 -9.91 -13.78 23.70
C ARG A 122 -11.34 -13.60 24.23
N SER A 123 -11.54 -13.99 25.48
CA SER A 123 -12.81 -13.86 26.15
C SER A 123 -13.28 -12.42 26.19
N GLY A 124 -14.51 -12.19 25.76
CA GLY A 124 -15.13 -10.86 25.78
C GLY A 124 -14.75 -9.94 24.63
N GLU A 125 -14.08 -10.44 23.58
CA GLU A 125 -13.66 -9.65 22.43
C GLU A 125 -14.34 -10.13 21.13
N ASN A 126 -14.72 -9.19 20.26
CA ASN A 126 -15.22 -9.49 18.91
C ASN A 126 -14.08 -9.50 17.87
N ASN A 127 -12.95 -10.11 18.25
CA ASN A 127 -11.73 -10.14 17.45
C ASN A 127 -11.24 -11.56 17.24
N ILE A 128 -10.66 -11.81 16.06
CA ILE A 128 -9.85 -12.99 15.78
C ILE A 128 -8.45 -12.50 15.44
N TYR A 129 -7.47 -12.89 16.23
CA TYR A 129 -6.06 -12.56 16.02
C TYR A 129 -5.41 -13.65 15.18
N LEU A 130 -4.73 -13.28 14.12
CA LEU A 130 -4.16 -14.21 13.15
C LEU A 130 -2.65 -14.01 13.03
N TRP A 131 -1.93 -15.12 12.92
CA TRP A 131 -0.52 -15.14 12.56
C TRP A 131 -0.28 -16.15 11.45
N THR A 132 0.65 -15.85 10.57
CA THR A 132 1.11 -16.78 9.54
C THR A 132 2.64 -16.85 9.58
N CYS A 133 3.17 -18.03 9.87
CA CYS A 133 4.60 -18.31 9.84
C CYS A 133 4.92 -19.14 8.59
N LYS A 134 5.77 -18.63 7.75
CA LYS A 134 6.21 -19.26 6.51
C LYS A 134 7.72 -19.48 6.56
N ALA A 135 8.18 -20.71 6.35
CA ALA A 135 9.58 -21.06 6.44
C ALA A 135 10.29 -21.06 5.07
N ASP A 136 9.54 -21.25 3.98
CA ASP A 136 10.05 -21.37 2.62
C ASP A 136 8.99 -20.99 1.56
N SER A 137 9.32 -21.16 0.29
CA SER A 137 8.47 -20.83 -0.85
C SER A 137 7.42 -21.89 -1.24
N SER A 138 7.16 -22.88 -0.39
CA SER A 138 6.19 -23.95 -0.68
C SER A 138 4.75 -23.46 -0.88
N VAL A 139 4.41 -22.31 -0.29
CA VAL A 139 3.18 -21.57 -0.55
C VAL A 139 3.55 -20.26 -1.25
N THR A 140 3.17 -20.10 -2.50
CA THR A 140 3.70 -19.03 -3.36
C THR A 140 3.08 -17.66 -3.11
N ALA A 141 1.77 -17.59 -2.93
CA ALA A 141 1.04 -16.33 -2.70
C ALA A 141 0.54 -16.28 -1.26
N THR A 142 1.40 -15.80 -0.32
CA THR A 142 1.03 -15.73 1.09
C THR A 142 0.14 -14.53 1.34
N ARG A 143 -1.15 -14.77 1.35
CA ARG A 143 -2.20 -13.80 1.66
C ARG A 143 -3.31 -14.48 2.45
N TYR A 144 -3.93 -13.77 3.38
CA TYR A 144 -5.17 -14.19 4.00
C TYR A 144 -6.35 -13.47 3.35
N ILE A 145 -7.39 -14.21 2.98
CA ILE A 145 -8.57 -13.66 2.33
C ILE A 145 -9.80 -13.93 3.19
N VAL A 146 -10.41 -12.86 3.72
CA VAL A 146 -11.72 -12.94 4.38
C VAL A 146 -12.79 -12.93 3.29
N ARG A 147 -13.57 -14.01 3.20
CA ARG A 147 -14.65 -14.17 2.22
C ARG A 147 -15.98 -13.80 2.84
N VAL A 148 -16.59 -12.73 2.34
CA VAL A 148 -17.80 -12.13 2.92
C VAL A 148 -19.01 -12.42 2.05
N LYS A 149 -20.09 -12.85 2.67
CA LYS A 149 -21.35 -13.21 2.03
C LYS A 149 -21.96 -12.02 1.28
N ALA A 150 -22.53 -12.30 0.12
CA ALA A 150 -23.22 -11.32 -0.71
C ALA A 150 -24.35 -10.58 0.07
N GLY A 151 -24.51 -9.30 -0.20
CA GLY A 151 -25.56 -8.46 0.36
C GLY A 151 -25.41 -8.06 1.83
N LYS A 152 -24.27 -8.43 2.48
CA LYS A 152 -24.05 -8.06 3.89
C LYS A 152 -23.54 -6.63 4.03
N PHE A 153 -22.71 -6.17 3.10
CA PHE A 153 -22.20 -4.81 3.06
C PHE A 153 -22.42 -4.26 1.66
N LEU A 154 -23.32 -3.28 1.54
CA LEU A 154 -23.73 -2.71 0.25
C LEU A 154 -23.07 -1.35 -0.02
N ASN A 155 -22.58 -0.69 1.03
CA ASN A 155 -21.92 0.61 0.95
C ASN A 155 -20.42 0.40 0.78
N ASP A 156 -19.99 0.36 -0.48
CA ASP A 156 -18.60 0.18 -0.81
C ASP A 156 -17.99 1.45 -1.44
N GLU A 157 -16.69 1.63 -1.27
CA GLU A 157 -15.98 2.70 -1.97
C GLU A 157 -15.89 2.36 -3.47
N PRO A 158 -16.06 3.35 -4.35
CA PRO A 158 -16.10 3.10 -5.79
C PRO A 158 -14.87 2.39 -6.36
N ASP A 159 -13.71 2.58 -5.73
CA ASP A 159 -12.43 2.00 -6.16
C ASP A 159 -12.23 0.53 -5.76
N SER A 160 -13.09 -0.02 -4.89
CA SER A 160 -13.09 -1.45 -4.56
C SER A 160 -14.13 -2.27 -5.34
N TYR A 161 -14.80 -1.65 -6.27
CA TYR A 161 -15.98 -2.21 -6.95
C TYR A 161 -15.60 -2.94 -8.23
N THR A 162 -15.93 -4.22 -8.32
CA THR A 162 -15.63 -5.08 -9.49
C THR A 162 -16.84 -5.59 -10.23
N TYR A 163 -18.01 -4.93 -10.09
CA TYR A 163 -19.20 -5.22 -10.90
C TYR A 163 -19.04 -4.70 -12.33
N ALA A 164 -18.12 -5.28 -13.07
CA ALA A 164 -17.92 -4.91 -14.45
C ALA A 164 -18.13 -6.13 -15.34
N PRO A 165 -18.83 -6.01 -16.48
CA PRO A 165 -19.20 -7.14 -17.30
C PRO A 165 -18.03 -7.70 -18.11
N THR A 166 -16.98 -6.91 -18.36
CA THR A 166 -15.91 -7.30 -19.27
C THR A 166 -14.56 -7.28 -18.56
N THR A 167 -13.85 -8.39 -18.61
CA THR A 167 -12.43 -8.47 -18.20
C THR A 167 -11.56 -7.96 -19.34
N ILE A 168 -10.74 -6.95 -19.08
CA ILE A 168 -9.88 -6.32 -20.10
C ILE A 168 -8.39 -6.62 -19.90
N GLU A 169 -7.96 -6.95 -18.67
CA GLU A 169 -6.60 -7.35 -18.37
C GLU A 169 -6.59 -8.38 -17.25
N ALA A 170 -6.00 -9.56 -17.50
CA ALA A 170 -6.02 -10.69 -16.57
C ALA A 170 -7.45 -10.95 -16.05
N SER A 171 -7.61 -11.53 -14.89
CA SER A 171 -8.94 -11.69 -14.24
C SER A 171 -9.14 -10.64 -13.13
N ASP A 172 -8.50 -9.50 -13.23
CA ASP A 172 -8.40 -8.52 -12.16
C ASP A 172 -8.73 -7.08 -12.58
N VAL A 173 -8.73 -6.80 -13.89
CA VAL A 173 -9.09 -5.48 -14.43
C VAL A 173 -10.33 -5.60 -15.31
N PHE A 174 -11.32 -4.78 -15.04
CA PHE A 174 -12.66 -4.88 -15.62
C PHE A 174 -13.09 -3.55 -16.22
N GLU A 175 -13.88 -3.64 -17.30
CA GLU A 175 -14.54 -2.49 -17.91
C GLU A 175 -16.06 -2.60 -17.71
N LYS A 176 -16.69 -1.52 -17.31
CA LYS A 176 -18.14 -1.36 -17.21
C LYS A 176 -18.73 -1.00 -18.57
N SER A 177 -20.04 -1.17 -18.71
CA SER A 177 -20.77 -0.83 -19.94
C SER A 177 -20.68 0.66 -20.34
N ASP A 178 -20.33 1.54 -19.38
CA ASP A 178 -20.12 2.97 -19.61
C ASP A 178 -18.65 3.30 -20.00
N GLY A 179 -17.80 2.28 -20.17
CA GLY A 179 -16.38 2.43 -20.50
C GLY A 179 -15.48 2.83 -19.34
N GLN A 180 -16.03 2.96 -18.12
CA GLN A 180 -15.21 3.14 -16.94
C GLN A 180 -14.59 1.82 -16.52
N THR A 181 -13.37 1.88 -16.01
CA THR A 181 -12.62 0.71 -15.58
C THR A 181 -12.52 0.60 -14.07
N ARG A 182 -12.30 -0.62 -13.59
CA ARG A 182 -12.04 -0.95 -12.19
C ARG A 182 -11.01 -2.08 -12.13
N SER A 183 -10.22 -2.09 -11.09
CA SER A 183 -9.28 -3.18 -10.84
C SER A 183 -9.29 -3.56 -9.36
N LYS A 184 -9.08 -4.83 -9.09
CA LYS A 184 -8.83 -5.32 -7.73
C LYS A 184 -7.50 -4.78 -7.15
N HIS A 185 -6.55 -4.41 -8.00
CA HIS A 185 -5.22 -3.95 -7.62
C HIS A 185 -5.13 -2.43 -7.49
N TYR A 186 -6.10 -1.69 -8.01
CA TYR A 186 -6.07 -0.24 -7.90
C TYR A 186 -6.45 0.20 -6.50
N SER A 187 -5.48 0.71 -5.79
CA SER A 187 -5.67 1.37 -4.53
C SER A 187 -4.85 2.65 -4.51
N LYS A 188 -5.50 3.75 -4.18
CA LYS A 188 -4.80 5.01 -3.89
C LYS A 188 -3.95 4.90 -2.63
N ARG A 189 -4.24 3.92 -1.76
CA ARG A 189 -3.67 3.80 -0.43
C ARG A 189 -2.38 3.00 -0.48
N ARG A 190 -1.32 3.60 0.02
CA ARG A 190 -0.06 2.93 0.32
C ARG A 190 -0.20 2.22 1.66
N VAL A 191 0.62 1.21 1.91
CA VAL A 191 0.60 0.46 3.18
C VAL A 191 0.72 1.39 4.40
N ILE A 192 1.47 2.48 4.29
CA ILE A 192 1.66 3.47 5.34
C ILE A 192 0.41 4.34 5.61
N ASP A 193 -0.55 4.39 4.68
CA ASP A 193 -1.66 5.34 4.75
C ASP A 193 -2.85 4.83 5.57
N TYR A 194 -2.86 3.56 6.02
CA TYR A 194 -4.02 2.98 6.70
C TYR A 194 -3.64 1.84 7.65
N ASP A 195 -4.38 1.74 8.75
CA ASP A 195 -4.23 0.68 9.75
C ASP A 195 -5.20 -0.47 9.53
N TYR A 196 -6.32 -0.23 8.86
CA TYR A 196 -7.37 -1.23 8.63
C TYR A 196 -8.11 -0.99 7.32
N ILE A 197 -8.73 -2.06 6.83
CA ILE A 197 -9.65 -2.05 5.70
C ILE A 197 -10.91 -2.84 6.06
N GLY A 198 -12.03 -2.55 5.45
CA GLY A 198 -13.26 -3.30 5.67
C GLY A 198 -14.48 -2.54 5.20
N TRP A 199 -15.61 -2.94 5.75
CA TRP A 199 -16.91 -2.36 5.44
C TRP A 199 -17.73 -2.11 6.70
N THR A 200 -18.67 -1.19 6.61
CA THR A 200 -19.66 -0.93 7.66
C THR A 200 -21.05 -0.73 7.06
N THR A 201 -22.07 -1.19 7.79
CA THR A 201 -23.48 -0.88 7.52
C THR A 201 -23.98 0.30 8.34
N GLY A 202 -23.12 0.90 9.18
CA GLY A 202 -23.50 1.88 10.19
C GLY A 202 -23.87 1.25 11.55
N SER A 203 -24.31 0.00 11.57
CA SER A 203 -24.62 -0.76 12.80
C SER A 203 -23.70 -1.96 13.04
N VAL A 204 -23.02 -2.42 12.01
CA VAL A 204 -22.00 -3.49 12.08
C VAL A 204 -20.84 -3.11 11.18
N GLY A 205 -19.64 -3.15 11.71
CA GLY A 205 -18.39 -3.06 10.97
C GLY A 205 -17.67 -4.41 10.96
N LEU A 206 -17.13 -4.79 9.81
CA LEU A 206 -16.20 -5.92 9.64
C LEU A 206 -14.91 -5.39 9.05
N TRP A 207 -13.82 -5.55 9.81
CA TRP A 207 -12.53 -4.96 9.52
C TRP A 207 -11.42 -6.00 9.54
N VAL A 208 -10.46 -5.86 8.64
CA VAL A 208 -9.13 -6.45 8.76
C VAL A 208 -8.19 -5.35 9.22
N VAL A 209 -7.74 -5.43 10.47
CA VAL A 209 -6.73 -4.55 11.02
C VAL A 209 -5.37 -5.12 10.65
N ARG A 210 -4.54 -4.28 10.04
CA ARG A 210 -3.31 -4.72 9.38
C ARG A 210 -2.21 -5.01 10.40
N SER A 211 -1.34 -5.92 10.01
CA SER A 211 -0.12 -6.20 10.76
C SER A 211 0.96 -5.13 10.54
N ASN A 212 2.08 -5.27 11.23
CA ASN A 212 3.26 -4.43 11.04
C ASN A 212 3.99 -4.63 9.70
N HIS A 213 3.52 -5.49 8.82
CA HIS A 213 4.14 -5.86 7.54
C HIS A 213 5.61 -6.31 7.63
N GLU A 214 6.03 -6.79 8.80
CA GLU A 214 7.41 -7.14 9.11
C GLU A 214 8.03 -8.13 8.10
N LYS A 215 7.26 -9.14 7.69
CA LYS A 215 7.68 -10.16 6.71
C LYS A 215 7.20 -9.89 5.29
N ALA A 216 6.36 -8.90 5.10
CA ALA A 216 5.93 -8.48 3.77
C ALA A 216 7.10 -7.83 3.01
N SER A 217 6.94 -7.69 1.70
CA SER A 217 7.85 -6.97 0.83
C SER A 217 7.17 -5.74 0.25
N GLY A 218 7.95 -4.80 -0.26
CA GLY A 218 7.44 -3.63 -0.94
C GLY A 218 7.54 -2.32 -0.15
N GLY A 219 7.88 -2.35 1.15
CA GLY A 219 8.11 -1.16 2.01
C GLY A 219 6.87 -0.30 2.21
N PRO A 220 7.04 0.94 2.72
CA PRO A 220 5.95 1.78 3.19
C PRO A 220 4.99 2.25 2.09
N PHE A 221 5.44 2.33 0.85
CA PHE A 221 4.66 2.88 -0.25
C PHE A 221 4.05 1.82 -1.17
N TYR A 222 4.19 0.55 -0.81
CA TYR A 222 3.58 -0.53 -1.56
C TYR A 222 2.05 -0.38 -1.59
N ARG A 223 1.46 -0.58 -2.76
CA ARG A 223 0.01 -0.59 -2.98
C ARG A 223 -0.41 -1.99 -3.35
N SER A 224 -1.18 -2.63 -2.49
CA SER A 224 -1.64 -4.00 -2.70
C SER A 224 -3.13 -4.07 -2.91
N LEU A 225 -3.59 -5.24 -3.30
CA LEU A 225 -4.99 -5.60 -3.26
C LEU A 225 -5.50 -5.51 -1.82
N LEU A 226 -6.57 -4.73 -1.60
CA LEU A 226 -7.14 -4.51 -0.28
C LEU A 226 -8.49 -5.19 -0.11
N ARG A 227 -9.40 -4.93 -1.03
CA ARG A 227 -10.76 -5.45 -1.00
C ARG A 227 -11.38 -5.42 -2.39
N HIS A 228 -12.35 -6.26 -2.60
CA HIS A 228 -13.25 -6.18 -3.74
C HIS A 228 -14.64 -6.63 -3.34
N GLN A 229 -15.64 -6.22 -4.09
CA GLN A 229 -17.01 -6.67 -3.95
C GLN A 229 -17.62 -7.00 -5.33
N SER A 230 -18.43 -8.04 -5.38
CA SER A 230 -19.16 -8.47 -6.56
C SER A 230 -20.57 -8.95 -6.18
N ALA A 231 -21.38 -9.36 -7.15
CA ALA A 231 -22.71 -9.92 -6.89
C ALA A 231 -22.66 -11.16 -5.97
N ASP A 232 -21.57 -11.94 -6.03
CA ASP A 232 -21.41 -13.18 -5.28
C ASP A 232 -20.89 -12.96 -3.85
N GLY A 233 -20.48 -11.75 -3.51
CA GLY A 233 -19.94 -11.39 -2.19
C GLY A 233 -18.71 -10.51 -2.27
N GLY A 234 -17.97 -10.44 -1.17
CA GLY A 234 -16.79 -9.59 -1.05
C GLY A 234 -15.56 -10.33 -0.51
N GLY A 235 -14.39 -9.75 -0.73
CA GLY A 235 -13.14 -10.21 -0.17
C GLY A 235 -12.36 -9.07 0.47
N LEU A 236 -11.83 -9.31 1.70
CA LEU A 236 -10.84 -8.46 2.34
C LEU A 236 -9.51 -9.20 2.36
N TYR A 237 -8.42 -8.50 2.09
CA TYR A 237 -7.12 -9.12 1.89
C TYR A 237 -6.08 -8.58 2.87
N GLU A 238 -5.40 -9.49 3.56
CA GLU A 238 -4.10 -9.23 4.18
C GLU A 238 -3.03 -9.86 3.30
N ILE A 239 -2.28 -9.03 2.60
CA ILE A 239 -1.21 -9.48 1.70
C ILE A 239 0.10 -9.47 2.46
N LEU A 240 0.71 -10.65 2.61
CA LEU A 240 2.05 -10.81 3.15
C LEU A 240 3.08 -10.82 2.02
N TYR A 241 2.88 -11.70 1.04
CA TYR A 241 3.70 -11.75 -0.17
C TYR A 241 2.86 -12.29 -1.32
N TYR A 242 2.83 -11.57 -2.43
CA TYR A 242 2.05 -11.96 -3.59
C TYR A 242 2.92 -12.30 -4.81
N GLY A 243 4.19 -11.84 -4.82
CA GLY A 243 5.14 -12.03 -5.91
C GLY A 243 5.00 -11.01 -7.05
N GLU A 244 3.87 -10.33 -7.18
CA GLU A 244 3.68 -9.31 -8.20
C GLU A 244 4.12 -7.94 -7.70
N ASN A 245 4.99 -7.29 -8.48
CA ASN A 245 5.43 -5.90 -8.27
C ASN A 245 6.06 -5.62 -6.90
N GLN A 246 6.50 -6.65 -6.23
CA GLN A 246 7.29 -6.51 -5.04
C GLN A 246 8.76 -6.34 -5.42
N THR A 247 9.42 -5.43 -4.74
CA THR A 247 10.75 -4.93 -5.09
C THR A 247 11.86 -5.67 -4.39
N GLU A 248 11.51 -6.45 -3.40
CA GLU A 248 12.45 -7.28 -2.64
C GLU A 248 12.07 -8.75 -2.74
N ALA A 249 13.05 -9.59 -2.45
CA ALA A 249 12.82 -11.02 -2.24
C ALA A 249 11.84 -11.26 -1.09
N GLU A 250 11.17 -12.39 -1.13
CA GLU A 250 10.30 -12.83 -0.06
C GLU A 250 11.05 -12.96 1.26
N ARG A 251 10.42 -12.50 2.35
CA ARG A 251 10.92 -12.67 3.72
C ARG A 251 10.17 -13.79 4.41
N TYR A 252 10.90 -14.67 5.04
CA TYR A 252 10.33 -15.80 5.78
C TYR A 252 10.26 -15.52 7.28
N GLY A 253 9.38 -16.23 7.97
CA GLY A 253 9.15 -16.14 9.40
C GLY A 253 7.70 -15.81 9.74
N LEU A 254 7.45 -15.32 10.96
CA LEU A 254 6.13 -15.02 11.48
C LEU A 254 5.68 -13.62 11.10
N GLN A 255 4.57 -13.52 10.40
CA GLN A 255 3.83 -12.28 10.14
C GLN A 255 2.59 -12.24 11.03
N GLY A 256 2.34 -11.10 11.67
CA GLY A 256 1.18 -10.87 12.52
C GLY A 256 1.52 -10.29 13.90
N PRO A 257 0.48 -10.11 14.76
CA PRO A 257 -0.91 -10.41 14.44
C PRO A 257 -1.51 -9.39 13.46
N TYR A 258 -2.38 -9.88 12.59
CA TYR A 258 -3.42 -9.10 11.94
C TYR A 258 -4.77 -9.56 12.49
N VAL A 259 -5.78 -8.70 12.47
CA VAL A 259 -6.99 -8.94 13.26
C VAL A 259 -8.23 -8.82 12.39
N ILE A 260 -9.08 -9.85 12.41
CA ILE A 260 -10.46 -9.72 11.95
C ILE A 260 -11.26 -9.17 13.13
N ALA A 261 -11.83 -7.97 12.99
CA ALA A 261 -12.55 -7.29 14.07
C ALA A 261 -13.98 -6.96 13.66
N PHE A 262 -14.93 -7.26 14.54
CA PHE A 262 -16.31 -6.77 14.43
C PHE A 262 -16.54 -5.61 15.39
N THR A 263 -17.27 -4.61 14.91
CA THR A 263 -17.64 -3.41 15.68
C THR A 263 -19.13 -3.08 15.54
N ASP A 264 -19.60 -2.13 16.32
CA ASP A 264 -20.96 -1.58 16.25
C ASP A 264 -21.07 -0.49 15.18
N GLY A 265 -20.52 -0.75 13.99
CA GLY A 265 -20.57 0.14 12.83
C GLY A 265 -19.44 1.17 12.75
N GLY A 266 -18.76 1.47 13.86
CA GLY A 266 -17.60 2.36 13.89
C GLY A 266 -16.31 1.69 13.44
N ALA A 267 -15.23 2.47 13.35
CA ALA A 267 -13.87 1.98 13.12
C ALA A 267 -13.43 1.00 14.23
N PRO A 268 -12.50 0.08 13.96
CA PRO A 268 -11.91 -0.75 14.99
C PRO A 268 -11.13 0.11 16.00
N SER A 269 -10.99 -0.40 17.24
CA SER A 269 -10.23 0.31 18.27
C SER A 269 -8.78 0.55 17.79
N SER A 270 -8.28 1.76 18.02
CA SER A 270 -6.90 2.10 17.73
C SER A 270 -5.87 1.29 18.55
N SER A 271 -6.29 0.64 19.63
CA SER A 271 -5.45 -0.30 20.39
C SER A 271 -5.08 -1.55 19.58
N LEU A 272 -5.81 -1.84 18.50
CA LEU A 272 -5.54 -2.96 17.58
C LEU A 272 -4.57 -2.57 16.45
N TYR A 273 -4.30 -1.27 16.24
CA TYR A 273 -3.40 -0.83 15.16
C TYR A 273 -1.97 -1.27 15.45
N HIS A 274 -1.24 -1.60 14.39
CA HIS A 274 0.07 -2.26 14.52
C HIS A 274 1.06 -1.50 15.44
N ASP A 275 1.01 -0.19 15.49
CA ASP A 275 1.87 0.60 16.36
C ASP A 275 1.49 0.55 17.85
N ASN A 276 0.23 0.22 18.14
CA ASN A 276 -0.33 0.23 19.48
C ASN A 276 -0.57 -1.19 20.04
N LEU A 277 -0.79 -2.17 19.16
CA LEU A 277 -1.16 -3.52 19.57
C LEU A 277 0.00 -4.21 20.28
N THR A 278 -0.23 -4.57 21.53
CA THR A 278 0.65 -5.42 22.33
C THR A 278 -0.03 -6.75 22.62
N THR A 279 0.73 -7.83 22.61
CA THR A 279 0.21 -9.19 22.77
C THR A 279 0.92 -10.01 23.85
N PRO A 280 1.12 -9.49 25.10
CA PRO A 280 1.81 -10.23 26.15
C PRO A 280 1.06 -11.53 26.53
N TRP A 281 -0.24 -11.58 26.29
CA TRP A 281 -1.06 -12.78 26.47
C TRP A 281 -0.71 -13.90 25.47
N ALA A 282 -0.03 -13.57 24.37
CA ALA A 282 0.42 -14.55 23.38
C ALA A 282 1.80 -15.16 23.69
N ASP A 283 2.56 -14.61 24.65
CA ASP A 283 3.92 -15.04 24.99
C ASP A 283 3.99 -16.53 25.34
N SER A 284 2.95 -17.07 25.98
CA SER A 284 2.87 -18.48 26.39
C SER A 284 2.17 -19.39 25.36
N LEU A 285 1.72 -18.86 24.22
CA LEU A 285 0.92 -19.64 23.27
C LEU A 285 1.76 -20.51 22.33
N GLY A 286 3.10 -20.49 22.39
CA GLY A 286 3.96 -21.32 21.54
C GLY A 286 3.74 -21.12 20.04
N ILE A 287 3.43 -19.90 19.62
CA ILE A 287 3.32 -19.52 18.22
C ILE A 287 4.73 -19.56 17.61
N SER A 288 4.90 -20.31 16.53
CA SER A 288 6.22 -20.48 15.88
C SER A 288 6.77 -19.14 15.38
N GLY A 289 7.99 -18.83 15.81
CA GLY A 289 8.67 -17.57 15.42
C GLY A 289 8.18 -16.32 16.16
N TYR A 290 7.30 -16.46 17.15
CA TYR A 290 6.85 -15.33 17.95
C TYR A 290 7.99 -14.78 18.82
N VAL A 291 8.18 -13.47 18.74
CA VAL A 291 9.13 -12.73 19.57
C VAL A 291 8.34 -11.73 20.41
N PRO A 292 8.35 -11.84 21.75
CA PRO A 292 7.65 -10.93 22.63
C PRO A 292 8.22 -9.50 22.54
N ASP A 293 7.48 -8.52 23.02
CA ASP A 293 7.92 -7.11 22.97
C ASP A 293 9.26 -6.89 23.70
N SER A 294 9.52 -7.64 24.77
CA SER A 294 10.81 -7.61 25.49
C SER A 294 12.01 -8.11 24.66
N GLY A 295 11.76 -8.93 23.66
CA GLY A 295 12.73 -9.42 22.68
C GLY A 295 12.96 -8.49 21.50
N ARG A 296 12.29 -7.36 21.47
CA ARG A 296 12.33 -6.38 20.38
C ARG A 296 12.98 -5.07 20.86
N GLY A 297 13.51 -4.29 19.92
CA GLY A 297 14.06 -2.97 20.19
C GLY A 297 13.22 -1.85 19.57
N ARG A 298 13.74 -0.66 19.63
CA ARG A 298 13.18 0.56 19.03
C ARG A 298 14.29 1.33 18.32
N VAL A 299 13.97 1.98 17.22
CA VAL A 299 14.84 3.00 16.61
C VAL A 299 14.15 4.35 16.74
N ALA A 300 14.87 5.36 17.20
CA ALA A 300 14.40 6.74 17.26
C ALA A 300 15.47 7.68 16.68
N GLY A 301 15.07 8.65 15.91
CA GLY A 301 15.97 9.69 15.40
C GLY A 301 15.55 11.05 15.92
N VAL A 302 16.52 11.83 16.40
CA VAL A 302 16.25 13.16 16.98
C VAL A 302 15.81 14.19 15.93
N GLY A 303 16.07 13.92 14.64
CA GLY A 303 15.62 14.79 13.55
C GLY A 303 16.20 14.41 12.19
N ILE A 304 15.69 15.07 11.15
CA ILE A 304 16.22 15.01 9.80
C ILE A 304 16.52 16.44 9.36
N ALA A 305 17.78 16.76 9.08
CA ALA A 305 18.21 18.04 8.54
C ALA A 305 18.28 18.01 7.01
N GLY A 306 18.22 19.17 6.37
CA GLY A 306 18.22 19.31 4.91
C GLY A 306 16.89 18.92 4.25
N ARG A 307 15.80 18.88 5.04
CA ARG A 307 14.45 18.59 4.53
C ARG A 307 13.87 19.77 3.77
N ASP A 308 13.10 19.45 2.74
CA ASP A 308 12.14 20.39 2.14
C ASP A 308 10.80 20.27 2.89
N ALA A 309 10.36 21.36 3.51
CA ALA A 309 9.14 21.40 4.33
C ALA A 309 7.85 21.16 3.53
N ALA A 310 7.90 21.24 2.20
CA ALA A 310 6.76 20.96 1.32
C ALA A 310 6.43 19.46 1.26
N TYR A 311 7.33 18.58 1.70
CA TYR A 311 7.18 17.13 1.57
C TYR A 311 7.11 16.41 2.92
N ALA A 312 6.34 15.34 2.95
CA ALA A 312 6.40 14.36 4.03
C ALA A 312 7.69 13.52 3.91
N TYR A 313 8.27 13.18 5.05
CA TYR A 313 9.43 12.29 5.10
C TYR A 313 9.09 11.01 5.85
N THR A 314 9.61 9.90 5.36
CA THR A 314 9.47 8.56 5.96
C THR A 314 10.85 7.95 6.13
N VAL A 315 11.07 7.27 7.27
CA VAL A 315 12.28 6.48 7.51
C VAL A 315 11.91 5.00 7.41
N GLY A 316 12.53 4.29 6.50
CA GLY A 316 12.39 2.84 6.32
C GLY A 316 13.61 2.09 6.84
N LEU A 317 13.37 0.93 7.43
CA LEU A 317 14.38 -0.06 7.82
C LEU A 317 14.10 -1.34 7.06
N ALA A 318 15.09 -1.94 6.42
CA ALA A 318 14.93 -3.18 5.70
C ALA A 318 16.20 -4.03 5.73
N ASN A 319 16.01 -5.34 5.85
CA ASN A 319 17.03 -6.35 5.58
C ASN A 319 16.36 -7.60 4.97
N SER A 320 17.10 -8.68 4.77
CA SER A 320 16.55 -9.94 4.23
C SER A 320 15.54 -10.62 5.14
N THR A 321 15.46 -10.21 6.43
CA THR A 321 14.60 -10.85 7.42
C THR A 321 13.33 -10.05 7.71
N ALA A 322 13.40 -8.72 7.71
CA ALA A 322 12.29 -7.87 8.13
C ALA A 322 12.35 -6.47 7.51
N GLN A 323 11.22 -5.79 7.54
CA GLN A 323 11.09 -4.39 7.17
C GLN A 323 10.21 -3.64 8.18
N TYR A 324 10.53 -2.36 8.39
CA TYR A 324 9.79 -1.45 9.26
C TYR A 324 9.84 -0.04 8.70
N TRP A 325 8.97 0.83 9.16
CA TRP A 325 9.03 2.26 8.83
C TRP A 325 8.35 3.11 9.89
N GLY A 326 8.66 4.40 9.85
CA GLY A 326 8.02 5.42 10.67
C GLY A 326 7.97 6.74 9.93
N SER A 327 6.87 7.46 10.08
CA SER A 327 6.73 8.81 9.55
C SER A 327 7.55 9.79 10.38
N ALA A 328 8.26 10.68 9.71
CA ALA A 328 8.98 11.76 10.37
C ALA A 328 8.04 12.94 10.65
N ARG A 329 8.18 13.54 11.82
CA ARG A 329 7.42 14.73 12.21
C ARG A 329 7.80 15.92 11.31
N SER A 330 6.82 16.65 10.83
CA SER A 330 7.03 17.75 9.88
C SER A 330 7.85 18.91 10.47
N SER A 331 7.76 19.16 11.77
CA SER A 331 8.43 20.29 12.41
C SER A 331 9.94 20.15 12.49
N ASP A 332 10.46 18.97 12.80
CA ASP A 332 11.89 18.75 13.09
C ASP A 332 12.46 17.46 12.48
N GLY A 333 11.60 16.60 11.92
CA GLY A 333 12.01 15.31 11.37
C GLY A 333 12.23 14.23 12.42
N TYR A 334 11.79 14.41 13.66
CA TYR A 334 11.79 13.35 14.65
C TYR A 334 10.98 12.16 14.16
N PHE A 335 11.48 10.94 14.36
CA PHE A 335 10.79 9.70 14.06
C PHE A 335 11.03 8.65 15.13
N SER A 336 10.12 7.67 15.19
CA SER A 336 10.23 6.52 16.08
C SER A 336 9.61 5.29 15.43
N ILE A 337 10.36 4.19 15.45
CA ILE A 337 9.97 2.89 14.89
C ILE A 337 10.02 1.88 16.04
N PRO A 338 8.87 1.49 16.59
CA PRO A 338 8.81 0.58 17.72
C PRO A 338 8.91 -0.89 17.28
N ARG A 339 9.14 -1.77 18.23
CA ARG A 339 9.04 -3.24 18.13
C ARG A 339 9.82 -3.86 16.95
N VAL A 340 11.01 -3.34 16.69
CA VAL A 340 11.92 -3.83 15.66
C VAL A 340 12.64 -5.09 16.16
N LEU A 341 12.69 -6.15 15.36
CA LEU A 341 13.52 -7.32 15.65
C LEU A 341 15.00 -6.93 15.76
N PRO A 342 15.77 -7.55 16.67
CA PRO A 342 17.22 -7.35 16.72
C PRO A 342 17.88 -7.68 15.38
N GLY A 343 18.85 -6.88 14.99
CA GLY A 343 19.57 -7.06 13.71
C GLY A 343 20.10 -5.76 13.15
N THR A 344 20.84 -5.86 12.06
CA THR A 344 21.32 -4.71 11.29
C THR A 344 20.45 -4.50 10.07
N TYR A 345 20.04 -3.27 9.86
CA TYR A 345 19.12 -2.84 8.81
C TYR A 345 19.76 -1.77 7.94
N ALA A 346 19.51 -1.83 6.64
CA ALA A 346 19.63 -0.66 5.79
C ALA A 346 18.56 0.37 6.24
N LEU A 347 18.98 1.60 6.46
CA LEU A 347 18.11 2.72 6.79
C LEU A 347 17.99 3.62 5.56
N THR A 348 16.76 3.93 5.16
CA THR A 348 16.47 4.81 4.02
C THR A 348 15.56 5.95 4.46
N VAL A 349 15.94 7.19 4.15
CA VAL A 349 15.06 8.35 4.30
C VAL A 349 14.45 8.68 2.95
N TYR A 350 13.13 8.78 2.91
CA TYR A 350 12.37 9.12 1.73
C TYR A 350 11.79 10.53 1.85
N LYS A 351 11.92 11.32 0.78
CA LYS A 351 11.17 12.57 0.53
C LYS A 351 10.00 12.21 -0.38
N GLY A 352 8.75 12.33 0.10
CA GLY A 352 7.64 11.70 -0.60
C GLY A 352 7.89 10.18 -0.69
N GLU A 353 8.12 9.67 -1.90
CA GLU A 353 8.50 8.28 -2.18
C GLU A 353 9.94 8.17 -2.75
N LEU A 354 10.66 9.28 -2.88
CA LEU A 354 12.03 9.34 -3.38
C LEU A 354 13.04 9.08 -2.26
N ALA A 355 13.92 8.10 -2.43
CA ALA A 355 15.02 7.86 -1.50
C ALA A 355 16.07 8.97 -1.62
N VAL A 356 16.30 9.72 -0.53
CA VAL A 356 17.24 10.86 -0.48
C VAL A 356 18.40 10.64 0.49
N TYR A 357 18.36 9.57 1.29
CA TYR A 357 19.46 9.19 2.17
C TYR A 357 19.44 7.68 2.41
N THR A 358 20.60 7.09 2.47
CA THR A 358 20.80 5.69 2.88
C THR A 358 21.89 5.59 3.93
N GLY A 359 21.72 4.71 4.90
CA GLY A 359 22.64 4.41 5.97
C GLY A 359 22.37 3.04 6.54
N SER A 360 22.86 2.78 7.73
CA SER A 360 22.57 1.54 8.45
C SER A 360 22.31 1.79 9.93
N VAL A 361 21.57 0.88 10.57
CA VAL A 361 21.30 0.91 12.00
C VAL A 361 21.29 -0.50 12.55
N THR A 362 21.88 -0.70 13.71
CA THR A 362 21.82 -1.95 14.47
C THR A 362 20.86 -1.80 15.64
N VAL A 363 19.96 -2.75 15.78
CA VAL A 363 18.93 -2.80 16.82
C VAL A 363 19.22 -3.97 17.76
N SER A 364 19.15 -3.71 19.05
CA SER A 364 19.28 -4.73 20.11
C SER A 364 17.96 -4.88 20.86
N ALA A 365 17.69 -6.10 21.34
CA ALA A 365 16.51 -6.40 22.15
C ALA A 365 16.43 -5.52 23.40
N GLY A 366 15.21 -5.16 23.80
CA GLY A 366 14.91 -4.41 25.02
C GLY A 366 15.45 -2.98 25.07
N SER A 367 16.04 -2.46 23.98
CA SER A 367 16.69 -1.15 23.99
C SER A 367 16.17 -0.22 22.90
N THR A 368 16.42 1.08 23.10
CA THR A 368 16.20 2.09 22.05
C THR A 368 17.55 2.48 21.45
N THR A 369 17.71 2.25 20.15
CA THR A 369 18.80 2.81 19.36
C THR A 369 18.41 4.23 18.97
N THR A 370 19.09 5.23 19.59
CA THR A 370 18.85 6.65 19.26
C THR A 370 19.89 7.10 18.24
N LEU A 371 19.40 7.59 17.12
CA LEU A 371 20.21 8.18 16.05
C LEU A 371 20.30 9.69 16.24
N ASN A 372 21.49 10.24 16.01
CA ASN A 372 21.66 11.68 15.87
C ASN A 372 20.84 12.21 14.68
N THR A 373 20.79 13.52 14.53
CA THR A 373 20.17 14.15 13.36
C THR A 373 20.75 13.57 12.07
N ILE A 374 19.89 13.00 11.23
CA ILE A 374 20.25 12.53 9.89
C ILE A 374 20.29 13.76 8.98
N THR A 375 21.44 14.04 8.40
CA THR A 375 21.56 15.13 7.41
C THR A 375 21.40 14.54 6.01
N VAL A 376 20.37 14.98 5.28
CA VAL A 376 20.20 14.65 3.87
C VAL A 376 21.17 15.51 3.06
N PRO A 377 22.16 14.91 2.36
CA PRO A 377 23.05 15.67 1.50
C PRO A 377 22.25 16.33 0.37
N SER A 378 22.51 17.60 0.09
CA SER A 378 21.83 18.34 -0.99
C SER A 378 21.95 17.65 -2.35
N SER A 379 23.07 16.99 -2.62
CA SER A 379 23.32 16.23 -3.86
C SER A 379 22.45 14.97 -4.01
N ASN A 380 21.91 14.46 -2.91
CA ASN A 380 21.07 13.25 -2.95
C ASN A 380 19.61 13.55 -3.33
N ASP A 381 19.20 14.80 -3.25
CA ASP A 381 17.91 15.25 -3.73
C ASP A 381 18.07 15.90 -5.12
N PRO A 382 17.67 15.22 -6.20
CA PRO A 382 17.78 15.77 -7.54
C PRO A 382 17.05 17.10 -7.71
N GLY A 383 16.03 17.35 -6.89
CA GLY A 383 15.26 18.59 -6.88
C GLY A 383 16.06 19.84 -6.53
N ASN A 384 17.18 19.67 -5.80
CA ASN A 384 18.07 20.79 -5.39
C ASN A 384 18.99 21.27 -6.51
N ALA A 385 19.12 20.52 -7.61
CA ALA A 385 19.94 20.97 -8.73
C ALA A 385 19.31 22.16 -9.45
N SER A 386 20.15 23.12 -9.83
CA SER A 386 19.74 24.26 -10.64
C SER A 386 19.36 23.78 -12.04
N ALA A 387 18.14 24.07 -12.45
CA ALA A 387 17.61 23.67 -13.76
C ALA A 387 17.25 24.91 -14.58
N ILE A 388 17.51 24.85 -15.90
CA ILE A 388 17.02 25.83 -16.87
C ILE A 388 15.49 25.73 -16.92
N TRP A 389 14.97 24.50 -16.93
CA TRP A 389 13.55 24.21 -16.80
C TRP A 389 13.32 22.83 -16.18
N ARG A 390 12.13 22.63 -15.61
CA ARG A 390 11.70 21.37 -15.00
C ARG A 390 10.21 21.15 -15.24
N ILE A 391 9.85 19.88 -15.48
CA ILE A 391 8.49 19.36 -15.52
C ILE A 391 8.39 18.35 -14.37
N GLY A 392 7.35 18.46 -13.53
CA GLY A 392 7.17 17.62 -12.35
C GLY A 392 8.06 18.03 -11.18
N THR A 393 8.06 17.17 -10.17
CA THR A 393 8.82 17.36 -8.93
C THR A 393 9.54 16.07 -8.57
N TRP A 394 10.78 16.19 -8.10
CA TRP A 394 11.55 15.03 -7.64
C TRP A 394 11.04 14.60 -6.27
N ASP A 395 9.95 13.84 -6.24
CA ASP A 395 9.32 13.32 -5.02
C ASP A 395 9.07 11.81 -5.04
N GLY A 396 9.43 11.15 -6.13
CA GLY A 396 9.29 9.71 -6.30
C GLY A 396 7.92 9.29 -6.80
N THR A 397 7.09 10.23 -7.23
CA THR A 397 5.72 9.94 -7.70
C THR A 397 5.42 10.69 -9.00
N PRO A 398 4.48 10.21 -9.82
CA PRO A 398 3.98 10.94 -10.98
C PRO A 398 2.90 11.98 -10.60
N SER A 399 2.83 12.41 -9.36
CA SER A 399 1.81 13.34 -8.88
C SER A 399 1.82 14.66 -9.67
N GLY A 400 0.65 15.18 -9.98
CA GLY A 400 0.48 16.41 -10.75
C GLY A 400 0.60 16.26 -12.27
N PHE A 401 1.11 15.14 -12.77
CA PHE A 401 1.12 14.84 -14.19
C PHE A 401 -0.29 14.47 -14.70
N LYS A 402 -0.52 14.68 -16.00
CA LYS A 402 -1.79 14.34 -16.65
C LYS A 402 -2.17 12.87 -16.40
N ASN A 403 -3.40 12.63 -15.98
CA ASN A 403 -3.98 11.34 -15.63
C ASN A 403 -3.37 10.65 -14.39
N ALA A 404 -2.44 11.23 -13.67
CA ALA A 404 -1.80 10.56 -12.52
C ALA A 404 -2.82 10.13 -11.46
N ASP A 405 -3.75 10.99 -11.08
CA ASP A 405 -4.79 10.67 -10.10
C ASP A 405 -5.71 9.54 -10.57
N LEU A 406 -6.10 9.56 -11.85
CA LEU A 406 -6.94 8.52 -12.42
C LEU A 406 -6.22 7.17 -12.42
N MET A 407 -4.93 7.13 -12.74
CA MET A 407 -4.13 5.91 -12.82
C MET A 407 -3.89 5.22 -11.49
N THR A 408 -4.22 5.83 -10.38
CA THR A 408 -4.18 5.18 -9.07
C THR A 408 -5.36 4.22 -8.82
N TYR A 409 -6.41 4.29 -9.63
CA TYR A 409 -7.61 3.47 -9.45
C TYR A 409 -8.31 3.04 -10.76
N ALA A 410 -7.79 3.40 -11.92
CA ALA A 410 -8.38 3.08 -13.21
C ALA A 410 -7.31 2.59 -14.21
N HIS A 411 -7.72 1.76 -15.15
CA HIS A 411 -6.88 1.35 -16.26
C HIS A 411 -6.65 2.52 -17.24
N PRO A 412 -5.52 2.59 -17.97
CA PRO A 412 -5.27 3.66 -18.93
C PRO A 412 -6.32 3.81 -20.06
N SER A 413 -7.09 2.76 -20.35
CA SER A 413 -8.18 2.80 -21.33
C SER A 413 -9.48 3.40 -20.81
N ASP A 414 -9.53 3.81 -19.55
CA ASP A 414 -10.73 4.38 -18.93
C ASP A 414 -11.22 5.61 -19.70
N VAL A 415 -12.52 5.69 -19.98
CA VAL A 415 -13.12 6.81 -20.72
C VAL A 415 -12.92 8.18 -20.07
N ARG A 416 -12.59 8.21 -18.78
CA ARG A 416 -12.29 9.44 -18.03
C ARG A 416 -10.85 9.90 -18.23
N ALA A 417 -9.99 9.08 -18.82
CA ALA A 417 -8.61 9.47 -19.10
C ALA A 417 -8.60 10.58 -20.15
N ALA A 418 -7.91 11.66 -19.85
CA ALA A 418 -7.59 12.66 -20.85
C ALA A 418 -6.64 12.06 -21.90
N SER A 419 -6.58 12.66 -23.08
CA SER A 419 -5.70 12.20 -24.16
C SER A 419 -4.26 11.95 -23.66
N TRP A 420 -3.71 10.81 -23.99
CA TRP A 420 -2.33 10.44 -23.67
C TRP A 420 -1.29 11.10 -24.58
N THR A 421 -1.75 11.78 -25.63
CA THR A 421 -0.89 12.51 -26.57
C THR A 421 -0.92 14.00 -26.27
N GLY A 422 -0.02 14.73 -26.86
CA GLY A 422 0.05 16.18 -26.76
C GLY A 422 1.48 16.70 -26.81
N ASN A 423 1.59 18.00 -26.95
CA ASN A 423 2.84 18.73 -26.92
C ASN A 423 2.91 19.55 -25.62
N VAL A 424 4.08 19.61 -25.05
CA VAL A 424 4.34 20.42 -23.85
C VAL A 424 5.25 21.58 -24.21
N VAL A 425 4.87 22.79 -23.81
CA VAL A 425 5.65 24.01 -24.06
C VAL A 425 6.14 24.56 -22.73
N ILE A 426 7.44 24.63 -22.54
CA ILE A 426 8.07 25.22 -21.36
C ILE A 426 7.78 26.73 -21.31
N GLY A 427 7.35 27.21 -20.15
CA GLY A 427 6.91 28.59 -19.91
C GLY A 427 5.41 28.82 -20.11
N SER A 428 4.64 27.75 -20.37
CA SER A 428 3.16 27.82 -20.43
C SER A 428 2.49 27.92 -19.05
N GLY A 429 3.18 27.48 -17.99
CA GLY A 429 2.66 27.39 -16.63
C GLY A 429 1.79 26.16 -16.36
N SER A 430 1.68 25.25 -17.32
CA SER A 430 0.89 24.01 -17.21
C SER A 430 1.67 22.76 -17.64
N GLU A 431 2.98 22.85 -17.67
CA GLU A 431 3.86 21.81 -18.21
C GLU A 431 3.61 20.44 -17.57
N THR A 432 3.58 20.39 -16.24
CA THR A 432 3.37 19.15 -15.49
C THR A 432 2.00 18.55 -15.77
N SER A 433 0.94 19.34 -15.67
CA SER A 433 -0.43 18.86 -15.91
C SER A 433 -0.74 18.55 -17.38
N ALA A 434 0.07 19.04 -18.31
CA ALA A 434 -0.02 18.73 -19.73
C ALA A 434 0.76 17.46 -20.11
N PHE A 435 1.82 17.10 -19.36
CA PHE A 435 2.65 15.94 -19.62
C PHE A 435 1.99 14.67 -19.05
N PRO A 436 1.81 13.56 -19.82
CA PRO A 436 1.24 12.32 -19.32
C PRO A 436 2.09 11.69 -18.22
N CYS A 437 1.45 11.17 -17.17
CA CYS A 437 2.13 10.50 -16.05
C CYS A 437 2.86 9.21 -16.45
N TYR A 438 2.51 8.64 -17.60
CA TYR A 438 3.07 7.41 -18.10
C TYR A 438 3.27 7.45 -19.63
N LEU A 439 4.39 6.89 -20.09
CA LEU A 439 4.71 6.74 -21.50
C LEU A 439 4.76 5.26 -21.86
N TRP A 440 4.07 4.88 -22.94
CA TRP A 440 4.09 3.54 -23.54
C TRP A 440 4.71 3.59 -24.93
N LYS A 441 5.38 2.52 -25.29
CA LYS A 441 5.98 2.36 -26.62
C LYS A 441 4.93 2.50 -27.74
N ASP A 442 3.77 1.87 -27.57
CA ASP A 442 2.75 1.77 -28.61
C ASP A 442 1.59 2.79 -28.48
N VAL A 443 1.59 3.64 -27.44
CA VAL A 443 0.49 4.60 -27.21
C VAL A 443 0.93 6.03 -27.43
N ASN A 444 1.99 6.47 -26.77
CA ASN A 444 2.43 7.87 -26.76
C ASN A 444 3.96 8.03 -26.79
N SER A 445 4.67 7.04 -27.31
CA SER A 445 6.10 7.16 -27.57
C SER A 445 6.37 8.29 -28.55
N GLY A 446 7.43 9.05 -28.30
CA GLY A 446 7.79 10.21 -29.10
C GLY A 446 7.08 11.51 -28.67
N LEU A 447 6.61 11.56 -27.41
CA LEU A 447 6.08 12.79 -26.82
C LEU A 447 7.10 13.94 -26.94
N THR A 448 6.62 15.14 -27.27
CA THR A 448 7.49 16.28 -27.53
C THR A 448 7.37 17.35 -26.45
N VAL A 449 8.53 17.94 -26.11
CA VAL A 449 8.64 19.12 -25.25
C VAL A 449 9.34 20.22 -26.02
N TYR A 450 8.71 21.39 -26.10
CA TYR A 450 9.21 22.57 -26.77
C TYR A 450 9.74 23.56 -25.75
N PHE A 451 10.96 24.06 -25.96
CA PHE A 451 11.58 25.03 -25.06
C PHE A 451 12.54 25.95 -25.80
N ARG A 452 12.82 27.10 -25.24
CA ARG A 452 13.81 28.04 -25.75
C ARG A 452 15.01 28.10 -24.83
N LEU A 453 16.15 28.39 -25.41
CA LEU A 453 17.40 28.64 -24.69
C LEU A 453 17.88 30.06 -25.01
N THR A 454 18.56 30.68 -24.05
CA THR A 454 19.33 31.89 -24.33
C THR A 454 20.56 31.53 -25.18
N ALA A 455 21.17 32.54 -25.82
CA ALA A 455 22.38 32.32 -26.61
C ALA A 455 23.52 31.71 -25.80
N ALA A 456 23.67 32.10 -24.54
CA ALA A 456 24.66 31.57 -23.63
C ALA A 456 24.38 30.08 -23.28
N GLN A 457 23.13 29.72 -23.05
CA GLN A 457 22.73 28.33 -22.81
C GLN A 457 22.91 27.48 -24.07
N ALA A 458 22.54 27.96 -25.25
CA ALA A 458 22.69 27.21 -26.49
C ALA A 458 24.17 26.98 -26.89
N ALA A 459 25.09 27.77 -26.35
CA ALA A 459 26.52 27.61 -26.58
C ALA A 459 27.20 26.54 -25.70
N ALA A 460 26.50 25.98 -24.73
CA ALA A 460 27.04 25.03 -23.77
C ALA A 460 26.39 23.63 -23.92
N ALA A 461 27.09 22.60 -23.49
CA ALA A 461 26.50 21.28 -23.26
C ALA A 461 25.71 21.28 -21.95
N HIS A 462 24.57 20.60 -21.95
CA HIS A 462 23.71 20.50 -20.78
C HIS A 462 23.35 19.05 -20.43
N THR A 463 23.04 18.83 -19.17
CA THR A 463 22.56 17.54 -18.69
C THR A 463 21.03 17.54 -18.65
N LEU A 464 20.41 16.65 -19.44
CA LEU A 464 18.99 16.34 -19.37
C LEU A 464 18.81 15.14 -18.44
N ARG A 465 17.86 15.23 -17.48
CA ARG A 465 17.52 14.13 -16.59
C ARG A 465 16.06 13.76 -16.73
N ILE A 466 15.76 12.46 -16.65
CA ILE A 466 14.40 11.92 -16.61
C ILE A 466 14.32 10.96 -15.41
N GLY A 467 13.54 11.32 -14.41
CA GLY A 467 13.19 10.48 -13.28
C GLY A 467 12.06 9.53 -13.63
N VAL A 468 12.24 8.25 -13.33
CA VAL A 468 11.28 7.19 -13.60
C VAL A 468 10.94 6.48 -12.29
N THR A 469 9.65 6.34 -12.00
CA THR A 469 9.17 5.71 -10.76
C THR A 469 8.90 4.23 -10.92
N THR A 470 8.39 3.82 -12.08
CA THR A 470 8.14 2.41 -12.44
C THR A 470 8.46 2.19 -13.91
N ALA A 471 8.75 0.94 -14.25
CA ALA A 471 8.91 0.51 -15.63
C ALA A 471 8.21 -0.83 -15.85
N TYR A 472 7.68 -1.03 -17.06
CA TYR A 472 7.12 -2.30 -17.50
C TYR A 472 7.86 -2.82 -18.72
N ALA A 473 8.09 -4.12 -18.76
CA ALA A 473 8.74 -4.80 -19.87
C ALA A 473 10.07 -4.13 -20.30
N ASN A 474 10.88 -3.73 -19.32
CA ASN A 474 12.15 -3.00 -19.52
C ASN A 474 12.00 -1.67 -20.27
N GLY A 475 10.83 -1.03 -20.21
CA GLY A 475 10.58 0.28 -20.79
C GLY A 475 11.54 1.33 -20.23
N ARG A 476 12.11 2.15 -21.11
CA ARG A 476 13.04 3.21 -20.74
C ARG A 476 13.06 4.32 -21.77
N PRO A 477 13.31 5.58 -21.35
CA PRO A 477 13.31 6.69 -22.28
C PRO A 477 14.59 6.73 -23.11
N GLN A 478 14.45 6.97 -24.43
CA GLN A 478 15.52 7.43 -25.30
C GLN A 478 15.14 8.82 -25.79
N VAL A 479 16.06 9.76 -25.76
CA VAL A 479 15.80 11.14 -26.10
C VAL A 479 16.41 11.56 -27.43
N THR A 480 15.66 12.38 -28.15
CA THR A 480 16.15 13.11 -29.33
C THR A 480 15.97 14.60 -29.08
N VAL A 481 17.01 15.39 -29.26
CA VAL A 481 16.96 16.85 -29.18
C VAL A 481 17.32 17.39 -30.56
N ASN A 482 16.35 17.98 -31.23
CA ASN A 482 16.51 18.45 -32.62
C ASN A 482 17.09 17.33 -33.52
N ASN A 483 18.37 17.45 -33.93
CA ASN A 483 19.06 16.48 -34.79
C ASN A 483 19.96 15.50 -34.02
N TRP A 484 20.06 15.62 -32.70
CA TRP A 484 20.88 14.75 -31.86
C TRP A 484 20.00 13.68 -31.18
N THR A 485 20.46 12.43 -31.18
CA THR A 485 19.77 11.34 -30.49
C THR A 485 20.74 10.63 -29.53
N SER A 486 20.28 10.38 -28.32
CA SER A 486 21.05 9.65 -27.31
C SER A 486 21.26 8.18 -27.72
N SER A 487 22.28 7.54 -27.18
CA SER A 487 22.33 6.07 -27.15
C SER A 487 21.09 5.52 -26.41
N ILE A 488 20.72 4.28 -26.70
CA ILE A 488 19.69 3.56 -25.95
C ILE A 488 20.25 3.26 -24.56
N PRO A 489 19.63 3.73 -23.47
CA PRO A 489 20.12 3.44 -22.13
C PRO A 489 19.89 1.96 -21.76
N SER A 490 20.64 1.48 -20.78
CA SER A 490 20.40 0.15 -20.19
C SER A 490 19.04 0.12 -19.47
N PRO A 491 18.38 -1.04 -19.41
CA PRO A 491 17.16 -1.17 -18.63
C PRO A 491 17.43 -0.84 -17.15
N PRO A 492 16.48 -0.13 -16.48
CA PRO A 492 16.61 0.13 -15.06
C PRO A 492 16.34 -1.17 -14.28
N THR A 493 16.97 -1.29 -13.11
CA THR A 493 16.67 -2.37 -12.17
C THR A 493 15.41 -2.00 -11.37
N GLN A 494 14.27 -2.09 -12.02
CA GLN A 494 12.96 -1.83 -11.44
C GLN A 494 12.07 -3.04 -11.60
N PRO A 495 11.15 -3.31 -10.63
CA PRO A 495 10.14 -4.35 -10.82
C PRO A 495 9.29 -4.04 -12.04
N SER A 496 8.94 -5.07 -12.77
CA SER A 496 8.02 -4.93 -13.90
C SER A 496 6.63 -4.63 -13.37
N THR A 497 6.11 -3.43 -13.64
CA THR A 497 4.77 -3.01 -13.22
C THR A 497 3.96 -2.61 -14.45
N ARG A 498 2.82 -3.24 -14.64
CA ARG A 498 1.91 -2.98 -15.77
C ARG A 498 1.25 -1.62 -15.60
N SER A 499 1.79 -0.59 -16.21
CA SER A 499 1.43 0.81 -16.02
C SER A 499 1.52 1.22 -14.52
N LEU A 500 0.64 2.07 -14.03
CA LEU A 500 0.53 2.38 -12.59
C LEU A 500 -0.53 1.51 -11.90
N THR A 501 -1.00 0.46 -12.57
CA THR A 501 -2.21 -0.27 -12.20
C THR A 501 -1.96 -1.37 -11.18
N VAL A 502 -0.80 -1.97 -11.23
CA VAL A 502 -0.42 -3.05 -10.34
C VAL A 502 0.93 -2.70 -9.77
N GLY A 503 1.02 -2.63 -8.46
CA GLY A 503 2.28 -2.45 -7.76
C GLY A 503 2.51 -1.07 -7.22
N SER A 504 3.76 -0.80 -7.03
CA SER A 504 4.26 0.26 -6.21
C SER A 504 5.36 0.99 -6.95
N TYR A 505 5.43 2.29 -6.83
CA TYR A 505 6.59 3.07 -7.27
C TYR A 505 7.48 3.51 -6.11
N ARG A 506 7.26 2.95 -4.95
CA ARG A 506 7.99 3.24 -3.72
C ARG A 506 9.52 3.19 -3.89
N GLY A 507 10.20 4.28 -3.77
CA GLY A 507 11.66 4.33 -3.71
C GLY A 507 12.46 3.58 -4.80
N ASN A 508 11.78 2.99 -5.80
CA ASN A 508 12.43 2.29 -6.91
C ASN A 508 12.75 3.23 -8.07
N ASN A 509 12.91 4.47 -7.76
CA ASN A 509 13.16 5.51 -8.72
C ASN A 509 14.50 5.29 -9.40
N HIS A 510 14.52 5.56 -10.69
CA HIS A 510 15.73 5.56 -11.48
C HIS A 510 15.83 6.86 -12.26
N THR A 511 17.01 7.49 -12.24
CA THR A 511 17.27 8.72 -13.00
C THR A 511 18.09 8.39 -14.23
N PHE A 512 17.51 8.59 -15.41
CA PHE A 512 18.23 8.58 -16.66
C PHE A 512 18.88 9.94 -16.88
N THR A 513 20.16 9.93 -17.24
CA THR A 513 20.94 11.14 -17.46
C THR A 513 21.52 11.14 -18.87
N TYR A 514 21.37 12.26 -19.57
CA TYR A 514 21.82 12.43 -20.95
C TYR A 514 22.67 13.70 -21.05
N ASN A 515 23.91 13.54 -21.47
CA ASN A 515 24.79 14.66 -21.77
C ASN A 515 24.52 15.15 -23.20
N VAL A 516 23.73 16.20 -23.34
CA VAL A 516 23.35 16.77 -24.62
C VAL A 516 24.44 17.77 -25.03
N PRO A 517 25.12 17.56 -26.19
CA PRO A 517 26.22 18.43 -26.60
C PRO A 517 25.70 19.79 -27.09
N ALA A 518 26.53 20.81 -27.01
CA ALA A 518 26.20 22.17 -27.48
C ALA A 518 25.69 22.21 -28.93
N GLY A 519 26.26 21.37 -29.81
CA GLY A 519 25.84 21.31 -31.21
C GLY A 519 24.44 20.72 -31.46
N ALA A 520 23.77 20.20 -30.41
CA ALA A 520 22.38 19.74 -30.49
C ALA A 520 21.36 20.88 -30.41
N TRP A 521 21.74 22.05 -29.88
CA TRP A 521 20.84 23.17 -29.66
C TRP A 521 20.71 24.07 -30.88
N LEU A 522 19.55 24.66 -31.05
CA LEU A 522 19.34 25.74 -32.04
C LEU A 522 19.99 27.03 -31.52
N THR A 523 20.81 27.65 -32.35
CA THR A 523 21.47 28.94 -32.02
C THR A 523 20.55 30.14 -32.18
N ASP A 524 19.48 30.02 -32.99
CA ASP A 524 18.43 31.02 -33.10
C ASP A 524 17.50 30.95 -31.87
N THR A 525 17.64 31.87 -30.95
CA THR A 525 16.91 31.90 -29.67
C THR A 525 15.41 32.19 -29.85
N SER A 526 14.97 32.60 -31.05
CA SER A 526 13.56 32.79 -31.36
C SER A 526 12.85 31.49 -31.69
N GLN A 527 13.59 30.42 -32.00
CA GLN A 527 13.07 29.09 -32.31
C GLN A 527 12.96 28.23 -31.07
N TYR A 528 12.05 27.25 -31.13
CA TYR A 528 11.94 26.23 -30.09
C TYR A 528 12.89 25.07 -30.40
N ASN A 529 13.70 24.70 -29.39
CA ASN A 529 14.28 23.37 -29.34
C ASN A 529 13.19 22.34 -29.11
N VAL A 530 13.32 21.17 -29.71
CA VAL A 530 12.36 20.08 -29.61
C VAL A 530 13.04 18.89 -28.94
N LEU A 531 12.63 18.59 -27.71
CA LEU A 531 12.95 17.32 -27.05
C LEU A 531 11.85 16.32 -27.40
N LYS A 532 12.23 15.19 -27.97
CA LYS A 532 11.36 14.04 -28.21
C LYS A 532 11.76 12.90 -27.27
N ILE A 533 10.80 12.34 -26.52
CA ILE A 533 11.02 11.24 -25.58
C ILE A 533 10.36 10.00 -26.16
N ASN A 534 11.20 9.01 -26.55
CA ASN A 534 10.76 7.73 -27.05
C ASN A 534 10.84 6.69 -25.94
N VAL A 535 9.88 5.76 -25.89
CA VAL A 535 10.00 4.56 -25.05
C VAL A 535 10.59 3.43 -25.87
N VAL A 536 11.71 2.89 -25.40
CA VAL A 536 12.40 1.78 -26.04
C VAL A 536 12.40 0.56 -25.14
N SER A 537 12.33 -0.62 -25.77
CA SER A 537 12.45 -1.93 -25.12
C SER A 537 12.53 -3.02 -26.16
N GLY A 538 13.14 -4.16 -25.81
CA GLY A 538 13.11 -5.40 -26.58
C GLY A 538 11.93 -6.32 -26.22
N SER A 539 11.05 -5.94 -25.28
CA SER A 539 9.98 -6.80 -24.76
C SER A 539 8.66 -6.02 -24.61
N GLY A 540 7.61 -6.71 -24.14
CA GLY A 540 6.27 -6.20 -24.02
C GLY A 540 5.36 -6.66 -25.15
N THR A 541 4.05 -6.46 -24.97
CA THR A 541 2.99 -6.74 -25.96
C THR A 541 2.58 -5.45 -26.68
N THR A 542 1.30 -5.18 -26.86
CA THR A 542 0.78 -4.03 -27.61
C THR A 542 -0.06 -3.11 -26.72
N GLY A 543 -0.28 -1.88 -27.16
CA GLY A 543 -1.11 -0.90 -26.49
C GLY A 543 -0.62 -0.58 -25.08
N TYR A 544 -1.53 -0.58 -24.12
CA TYR A 544 -1.20 -0.33 -22.71
C TYR A 544 -0.43 -1.46 -22.01
N LEU A 545 -0.25 -2.60 -22.68
CA LEU A 545 0.61 -3.70 -22.24
C LEU A 545 1.95 -3.69 -22.99
N SER A 546 2.22 -2.71 -23.82
CA SER A 546 3.55 -2.47 -24.37
C SER A 546 4.50 -1.96 -23.29
N ALA A 547 5.79 -2.01 -23.60
CA ALA A 547 6.81 -1.46 -22.71
C ALA A 547 6.50 0.00 -22.34
N GLY A 548 6.68 0.35 -21.08
CA GLY A 548 6.32 1.67 -20.61
C GLY A 548 7.07 2.10 -19.37
N THR A 549 6.92 3.38 -19.01
CA THR A 549 7.61 3.98 -17.87
C THR A 549 6.79 5.15 -17.30
N ALA A 550 6.67 5.20 -15.96
CA ALA A 550 6.05 6.32 -15.25
C ALA A 550 7.09 7.38 -14.93
N ILE A 551 6.71 8.63 -15.06
CA ILE A 551 7.61 9.78 -14.92
C ILE A 551 7.46 10.41 -13.52
N ASP A 552 8.59 10.71 -12.89
CA ASP A 552 8.71 11.49 -11.64
C ASP A 552 8.96 12.97 -11.97
N ALA A 553 10.03 13.23 -12.68
CA ALA A 553 10.39 14.58 -13.13
C ALA A 553 11.25 14.52 -14.40
N ILE A 554 11.26 15.64 -15.14
CA ILE A 554 12.15 15.85 -16.28
C ILE A 554 12.76 17.23 -16.11
N ASP A 555 14.07 17.35 -16.20
CA ASP A 555 14.72 18.66 -16.17
C ASP A 555 15.96 18.76 -17.05
N LEU A 556 16.22 19.98 -17.50
CA LEU A 556 17.45 20.38 -18.17
C LEU A 556 18.26 21.22 -17.19
N LEU A 557 19.42 20.73 -16.77
CA LEU A 557 20.28 21.43 -15.83
C LEU A 557 20.98 22.62 -16.47
N ALA A 558 21.24 23.64 -15.61
CA ALA A 558 21.95 24.85 -16.00
C ALA A 558 23.45 24.60 -16.28
#